data_a020677996d335c4f602a5e11a721071
#
_entry.id   a020677996d335c4f602a5e11a721071
#
_cell.length_a   1.000
_cell.length_b   1.000
_cell.length_c   1.000
_cell.angle_alpha   90.00
_cell.angle_beta   90.00
_cell.angle_gamma   90.00
#
_symmetry.space_group_name_H-M   'P 1'
#
loop_
_entity.id
_entity.type
_entity.pdbx_description
1 polymer ?
#
loop_
_entity_poly.entity_id
_entity_poly.type
_entity_poly.pdbx_seq_one_letter_code
_entity_poly.pdbx_strand_id
1 'polypeptide(L)'
;MSDTQQQGPAKGQGAAGTASSRVRIALFGLVALIALVWGGLKVIHSFSHVETDNAQIEGDIYPVIPRVPGRVLEVYVKDNQQVAAGDVLARIDPADYRIRRDMAEAALLSAKAAVSAAKASITAASASATKLEADFRRSRNLQRQDVISKAELDAAQAGATASVAQTAAAGDQYEAALAQVKLREAELKNAELQLSWTAITAPSAGRISKKNVQPGQYVAPGQLLIALVGSSDLWVVANFKETQLERMRPGQPVSIRVDAFPGKEFGGHVESISAGTGAKFTLLPPDNASGNFVKVTQRVPVKIVFDRKPEAPLAAGMNVIAEVNVK
;
A
#
# COMPACT_ATOMS: atom_id res chain seq x y z
N MET A 1 -97.41 -57.03 29.87
CA MET A 1 -96.62 -57.83 30.80
C MET A 1 -95.40 -57.02 31.10
N SER A 2 -95.51 -56.41 32.20
CA SER A 2 -94.69 -56.48 33.45
C SER A 2 -93.39 -55.71 33.33
N ASP A 3 -93.32 -54.58 33.96
CA ASP A 3 -92.81 -54.27 35.31
C ASP A 3 -91.27 -54.31 35.30
N THR A 4 -90.50 -53.43 35.85
CA THR A 4 -90.61 -52.76 37.13
C THR A 4 -89.46 -51.75 37.25
N GLN A 5 -89.76 -50.58 37.80
CA GLN A 5 -88.98 -49.64 38.61
C GLN A 5 -87.58 -50.07 39.10
N GLN A 6 -86.67 -49.20 39.17
CA GLN A 6 -86.22 -48.68 40.50
C GLN A 6 -85.36 -47.45 40.42
N GLN A 7 -85.64 -46.55 41.38
CA GLN A 7 -85.10 -45.27 41.69
C GLN A 7 -83.73 -45.30 42.38
N GLY A 8 -83.02 -44.26 42.15
CA GLY A 8 -82.29 -43.47 43.16
C GLY A 8 -80.79 -43.72 43.43
N PRO A 9 -80.07 -42.89 44.11
CA PRO A 9 -80.26 -41.47 44.35
C PRO A 9 -79.03 -40.55 43.98
N ALA A 10 -79.28 -39.30 43.99
CA ALA A 10 -78.31 -38.20 43.87
C ALA A 10 -77.24 -38.14 44.98
N LYS A 11 -76.01 -37.83 44.61
CA LYS A 11 -74.94 -37.20 45.43
C LYS A 11 -73.81 -36.93 44.46
N GLY A 12 -73.18 -35.85 44.40
CA GLY A 12 -72.98 -34.66 45.24
C GLY A 12 -72.11 -33.68 44.40
N GLN A 13 -72.50 -32.48 44.41
CA GLN A 13 -71.70 -31.39 43.84
C GLN A 13 -70.35 -31.25 44.56
N GLY A 14 -69.24 -31.62 43.89
CA GLY A 14 -67.89 -31.30 44.32
C GLY A 14 -67.47 -29.97 43.71
N ALA A 15 -67.54 -28.92 44.52
CA ALA A 15 -66.95 -27.61 44.20
C ALA A 15 -65.41 -27.72 44.19
N ALA A 16 -64.84 -28.04 43.07
CA ALA A 16 -63.36 -28.05 42.87
C ALA A 16 -62.96 -27.46 41.50
N GLY A 17 -63.60 -26.35 41.08
CA GLY A 17 -63.37 -25.75 39.76
C GLY A 17 -62.77 -24.33 39.73
N THR A 18 -62.82 -23.62 40.87
CA THR A 18 -62.48 -22.16 40.85
C THR A 18 -61.02 -21.80 41.14
N ALA A 19 -60.25 -22.64 41.83
CA ALA A 19 -58.83 -22.41 42.10
C ALA A 19 -57.94 -22.68 40.88
N SER A 20 -58.25 -23.71 40.10
CA SER A 20 -57.48 -24.10 38.89
C SER A 20 -57.64 -23.09 37.74
N SER A 21 -58.81 -22.43 37.61
CA SER A 21 -59.02 -21.43 36.59
C SER A 21 -58.27 -20.11 36.89
N ARG A 22 -58.24 -19.69 38.16
CA ARG A 22 -57.47 -18.49 38.55
C ARG A 22 -55.97 -18.67 38.38
N VAL A 23 -55.42 -19.86 38.69
CA VAL A 23 -54.01 -20.20 38.48
C VAL A 23 -53.69 -20.23 36.99
N ARG A 24 -54.55 -20.78 36.13
CA ARG A 24 -54.37 -20.76 34.65
C ARG A 24 -54.42 -19.34 34.11
N ILE A 25 -55.34 -18.51 34.53
CA ILE A 25 -55.42 -17.11 34.11
C ILE A 25 -54.16 -16.31 34.57
N ALA A 26 -53.69 -16.56 35.80
CA ALA A 26 -52.44 -15.96 36.29
C ALA A 26 -51.20 -16.43 35.48
N LEU A 27 -51.14 -17.72 35.10
CA LEU A 27 -50.08 -18.26 34.28
C LEU A 27 -50.11 -17.70 32.84
N PHE A 28 -51.29 -17.58 32.23
CA PHE A 28 -51.47 -16.93 30.94
C PHE A 28 -51.12 -15.44 30.97
N GLY A 29 -51.52 -14.75 32.06
CA GLY A 29 -51.12 -13.35 32.27
C GLY A 29 -49.63 -13.16 32.40
N LEU A 30 -48.92 -14.07 33.12
CA LEU A 30 -47.46 -14.05 33.23
C LEU A 30 -46.77 -14.28 31.90
N VAL A 31 -47.23 -15.28 31.14
CA VAL A 31 -46.68 -15.57 29.80
C VAL A 31 -46.93 -14.40 28.84
N ALA A 32 -48.11 -13.79 28.88
CA ALA A 32 -48.41 -12.62 28.06
C ALA A 32 -47.54 -11.43 28.43
N LEU A 33 -47.29 -11.21 29.74
CA LEU A 33 -46.39 -10.15 30.23
C LEU A 33 -44.94 -10.39 29.78
N ILE A 34 -44.46 -11.63 29.88
CA ILE A 34 -43.09 -11.99 29.38
C ILE A 34 -43.00 -11.78 27.89
N ALA A 35 -44.02 -12.19 27.11
CA ALA A 35 -44.08 -12.00 25.67
C ALA A 35 -44.10 -10.49 25.28
N LEU A 36 -44.85 -9.66 26.04
CA LEU A 36 -44.89 -8.21 25.86
C LEU A 36 -43.55 -7.54 26.16
N VAL A 37 -42.91 -7.93 27.30
CA VAL A 37 -41.59 -7.42 27.66
C VAL A 37 -40.54 -7.86 26.60
N TRP A 38 -40.55 -9.14 26.21
CA TRP A 38 -39.62 -9.64 25.20
C TRP A 38 -39.85 -9.02 23.82
N GLY A 39 -41.13 -8.86 23.41
CA GLY A 39 -41.50 -8.13 22.20
C GLY A 39 -41.08 -6.66 22.24
N GLY A 40 -41.34 -5.98 23.37
CA GLY A 40 -40.90 -4.60 23.59
C GLY A 40 -39.37 -4.42 23.51
N LEU A 41 -38.61 -5.32 24.14
CA LEU A 41 -37.16 -5.32 24.06
C LEU A 41 -36.64 -5.55 22.63
N LYS A 42 -37.27 -6.48 21.89
CA LYS A 42 -36.93 -6.71 20.47
C LYS A 42 -37.25 -5.50 19.59
N VAL A 43 -38.36 -4.82 19.83
CA VAL A 43 -38.73 -3.60 19.10
C VAL A 43 -37.73 -2.49 19.38
N ILE A 44 -37.37 -2.24 20.65
CA ILE A 44 -36.38 -1.25 21.06
C ILE A 44 -35.02 -1.57 20.42
N HIS A 45 -34.60 -2.84 20.42
CA HIS A 45 -33.36 -3.28 19.80
C HIS A 45 -33.37 -3.02 18.30
N SER A 46 -34.46 -3.34 17.59
CA SER A 46 -34.63 -3.10 16.15
C SER A 46 -34.59 -1.61 15.77
N PHE A 47 -35.00 -0.71 16.68
CA PHE A 47 -34.92 0.74 16.48
C PHE A 47 -33.55 1.32 16.78
N SER A 48 -32.73 0.66 17.60
CA SER A 48 -31.42 1.13 18.02
C SER A 48 -30.25 0.49 17.25
N HIS A 49 -30.50 -0.57 16.47
CA HIS A 49 -29.49 -1.29 15.73
C HIS A 49 -29.89 -1.45 14.27
N VAL A 50 -28.94 -1.29 13.38
CA VAL A 50 -29.10 -1.49 11.94
C VAL A 50 -28.14 -2.57 11.48
N GLU A 51 -28.68 -3.66 10.97
CA GLU A 51 -27.92 -4.83 10.54
C GLU A 51 -27.92 -4.97 9.01
N THR A 52 -26.77 -5.44 8.47
CA THR A 52 -26.66 -5.87 7.08
C THR A 52 -25.85 -7.16 6.98
N ASP A 53 -26.31 -8.07 6.13
CA ASP A 53 -25.64 -9.30 5.71
C ASP A 53 -24.83 -9.12 4.42
N ASN A 54 -25.01 -7.98 3.75
CA ASN A 54 -24.24 -7.63 2.56
C ASN A 54 -22.99 -6.87 2.97
N ALA A 55 -22.08 -7.57 3.63
CA ALA A 55 -20.81 -7.02 4.08
C ALA A 55 -19.70 -8.06 3.91
N GLN A 56 -18.50 -7.58 3.61
CA GLN A 56 -17.34 -8.43 3.46
C GLN A 56 -16.08 -7.75 4.01
N ILE A 57 -15.12 -8.58 4.41
CA ILE A 57 -13.81 -8.12 4.81
C ILE A 57 -13.04 -7.72 3.57
N GLU A 58 -12.47 -6.54 3.57
CA GLU A 58 -11.53 -6.05 2.58
C GLU A 58 -10.17 -5.79 3.23
N GLY A 59 -9.15 -5.65 2.41
CA GLY A 59 -7.79 -5.35 2.86
C GLY A 59 -6.96 -4.87 1.69
N ASP A 60 -5.85 -4.19 1.99
CA ASP A 60 -4.94 -3.72 0.97
C ASP A 60 -4.30 -4.88 0.23
N ILE A 61 -4.44 -4.87 -1.07
CA ILE A 61 -3.78 -5.81 -1.97
C ILE A 61 -2.58 -5.10 -2.59
N TYR A 62 -1.39 -5.55 -2.25
CA TYR A 62 -0.14 -5.04 -2.80
C TYR A 62 0.27 -5.88 -4.02
N PRO A 63 0.17 -5.34 -5.24
CA PRO A 63 0.65 -6.01 -6.43
C PRO A 63 2.17 -5.97 -6.45
N VAL A 64 2.81 -7.14 -6.47
CA VAL A 64 4.25 -7.27 -6.66
C VAL A 64 4.53 -7.42 -8.14
N ILE A 65 5.12 -6.38 -8.72
CA ILE A 65 5.48 -6.29 -10.14
C ILE A 65 6.98 -6.10 -10.29
N PRO A 66 7.62 -6.69 -11.33
CA PRO A 66 9.04 -6.49 -11.59
C PRO A 66 9.27 -5.07 -12.14
N ARG A 67 10.41 -4.47 -11.77
CA ARG A 67 10.84 -3.17 -12.30
C ARG A 67 11.77 -3.31 -13.50
N VAL A 68 12.36 -4.50 -13.66
CA VAL A 68 13.29 -4.82 -14.75
C VAL A 68 12.87 -6.12 -15.43
N PRO A 69 13.08 -6.27 -16.75
CA PRO A 69 12.79 -7.49 -17.45
C PRO A 69 13.86 -8.54 -17.19
N GLY A 70 13.51 -9.81 -17.35
CA GLY A 70 14.48 -10.90 -17.30
C GLY A 70 13.87 -12.25 -16.99
N ARG A 71 14.71 -13.28 -16.99
CA ARG A 71 14.31 -14.64 -16.64
C ARG A 71 14.32 -14.81 -15.13
N VAL A 72 13.26 -15.37 -14.56
CA VAL A 72 13.21 -15.71 -13.14
C VAL A 72 14.06 -16.94 -12.88
N LEU A 73 15.06 -16.84 -12.01
CA LEU A 73 15.88 -17.97 -11.58
C LEU A 73 15.16 -18.80 -10.55
N GLU A 74 14.72 -18.15 -9.48
CA GLU A 74 14.17 -18.81 -8.30
C GLU A 74 12.97 -18.01 -7.77
N VAL A 75 12.03 -18.75 -7.17
CA VAL A 75 10.89 -18.21 -6.43
C VAL A 75 10.91 -18.82 -5.04
N TYR A 76 11.04 -17.98 -4.01
CA TYR A 76 11.28 -18.40 -2.64
C TYR A 76 10.02 -18.57 -1.83
N VAL A 77 8.87 -18.20 -2.37
CA VAL A 77 7.58 -18.20 -1.65
C VAL A 77 6.56 -19.12 -2.28
N LYS A 78 5.61 -19.55 -1.45
CA LYS A 78 4.45 -20.36 -1.82
C LYS A 78 3.16 -19.58 -1.61
N ASP A 79 2.07 -20.03 -2.25
CA ASP A 79 0.74 -19.50 -1.98
C ASP A 79 0.39 -19.67 -0.50
N ASN A 80 -0.30 -18.69 0.07
CA ASN A 80 -0.72 -18.60 1.46
C ASN A 80 0.42 -18.46 2.50
N GLN A 81 1.67 -18.31 2.06
CA GLN A 81 2.81 -18.06 2.96
C GLN A 81 2.75 -16.65 3.53
N GLN A 82 3.06 -16.52 4.82
CA GLN A 82 3.26 -15.21 5.46
C GLN A 82 4.68 -14.72 5.22
N VAL A 83 4.81 -13.43 4.90
CA VAL A 83 6.08 -12.77 4.62
C VAL A 83 6.17 -11.44 5.36
N ALA A 84 7.39 -11.04 5.70
CA ALA A 84 7.68 -9.73 6.25
C ALA A 84 7.99 -8.71 5.13
N ALA A 85 7.89 -7.42 5.46
CA ALA A 85 8.33 -6.37 4.54
C ALA A 85 9.83 -6.52 4.24
N GLY A 86 10.21 -6.46 2.96
CA GLY A 86 11.59 -6.62 2.51
C GLY A 86 12.03 -8.06 2.24
N ASP A 87 11.25 -9.09 2.59
CA ASP A 87 11.56 -10.47 2.25
C ASP A 87 11.69 -10.65 0.74
N VAL A 88 12.71 -11.41 0.32
CA VAL A 88 12.91 -11.72 -1.10
C VAL A 88 11.91 -12.78 -1.53
N LEU A 89 11.04 -12.44 -2.48
CA LEU A 89 9.99 -13.30 -3.00
C LEU A 89 10.43 -14.11 -4.22
N ALA A 90 11.18 -13.45 -5.11
CA ALA A 90 11.71 -14.07 -6.33
C ALA A 90 12.99 -13.36 -6.76
N ARG A 91 13.80 -14.02 -7.58
CA ARG A 91 15.03 -13.48 -8.14
C ARG A 91 15.02 -13.60 -9.66
N ILE A 92 15.20 -12.49 -10.34
CA ILE A 92 15.49 -12.41 -11.76
C ILE A 92 16.99 -12.68 -11.95
N ASP A 93 17.39 -13.25 -13.10
CA ASP A 93 18.78 -13.50 -13.43
C ASP A 93 19.59 -12.18 -13.40
N PRO A 94 20.55 -12.04 -12.47
CA PRO A 94 21.31 -10.80 -12.32
C PRO A 94 22.53 -10.73 -13.26
N ALA A 95 22.82 -11.74 -14.06
CA ALA A 95 24.08 -11.85 -14.79
C ALA A 95 24.33 -10.63 -15.69
N ASP A 96 23.38 -10.27 -16.57
CA ASP A 96 23.49 -9.12 -17.46
C ASP A 96 23.58 -7.79 -16.68
N TYR A 97 22.86 -7.68 -15.57
CA TYR A 97 22.86 -6.48 -14.73
C TYR A 97 24.19 -6.32 -13.97
N ARG A 98 24.82 -7.42 -13.54
CA ARG A 98 26.16 -7.41 -12.97
C ARG A 98 27.19 -6.93 -13.98
N ILE A 99 27.17 -7.48 -15.19
CA ILE A 99 28.06 -7.04 -16.26
C ILE A 99 27.92 -5.54 -16.54
N ARG A 100 26.69 -5.03 -16.62
CA ARG A 100 26.45 -3.59 -16.81
C ARG A 100 27.00 -2.74 -15.67
N ARG A 101 26.84 -3.18 -14.43
CA ARG A 101 27.40 -2.51 -13.25
C ARG A 101 28.92 -2.49 -13.30
N ASP A 102 29.55 -3.62 -13.62
CA ASP A 102 31.00 -3.74 -13.73
C ASP A 102 31.58 -2.87 -14.86
N MET A 103 30.88 -2.78 -15.98
CA MET A 103 31.24 -1.88 -17.07
C MET A 103 31.15 -0.40 -16.65
N ALA A 104 30.10 -0.01 -15.94
CA ALA A 104 29.94 1.36 -15.44
C ALA A 104 31.00 1.69 -14.38
N GLU A 105 31.36 0.75 -13.53
CA GLU A 105 32.43 0.89 -12.52
C GLU A 105 33.80 1.09 -13.20
N ALA A 106 34.12 0.32 -14.22
CA ALA A 106 35.33 0.47 -15.01
C ALA A 106 35.38 1.83 -15.73
N ALA A 107 34.26 2.30 -16.28
CA ALA A 107 34.16 3.61 -16.91
C ALA A 107 34.39 4.75 -15.88
N LEU A 108 33.87 4.63 -14.67
CA LEU A 108 34.12 5.58 -13.58
C LEU A 108 35.62 5.60 -13.20
N LEU A 109 36.25 4.43 -13.10
CA LEU A 109 37.68 4.34 -12.79
C LEU A 109 38.51 5.05 -13.86
N SER A 110 38.18 4.87 -15.14
CA SER A 110 38.83 5.55 -16.27
C SER A 110 38.65 7.08 -16.17
N ALA A 111 37.46 7.57 -15.87
CA ALA A 111 37.18 9.00 -15.71
C ALA A 111 37.98 9.59 -14.53
N LYS A 112 38.13 8.88 -13.42
CA LYS A 112 38.97 9.29 -12.27
C LYS A 112 40.44 9.37 -12.66
N ALA A 113 40.94 8.45 -13.49
CA ALA A 113 42.29 8.52 -14.01
C ALA A 113 42.51 9.76 -14.89
N ALA A 114 41.51 10.11 -15.73
CA ALA A 114 41.54 11.34 -16.53
C ALA A 114 41.64 12.60 -15.68
N VAL A 115 40.93 12.68 -14.55
CA VAL A 115 41.04 13.80 -13.58
C VAL A 115 42.46 13.89 -13.04
N SER A 116 43.08 12.76 -12.71
CA SER A 116 44.48 12.76 -12.22
C SER A 116 45.45 13.26 -13.28
N ALA A 117 45.29 12.90 -14.56
CA ALA A 117 46.08 13.39 -15.67
C ALA A 117 45.87 14.90 -15.90
N ALA A 118 44.61 15.38 -15.88
CA ALA A 118 44.31 16.80 -16.00
C ALA A 118 44.94 17.64 -14.85
N LYS A 119 44.90 17.11 -13.63
CA LYS A 119 45.53 17.73 -12.48
C LYS A 119 47.07 17.87 -12.65
N ALA A 120 47.72 16.83 -13.16
CA ALA A 120 49.14 16.89 -13.50
C ALA A 120 49.45 17.94 -14.57
N SER A 121 48.56 18.08 -15.59
CA SER A 121 48.65 19.09 -16.62
C SER A 121 48.58 20.53 -16.04
N ILE A 122 47.67 20.79 -15.11
CA ILE A 122 47.64 22.10 -14.38
C ILE A 122 48.95 22.35 -13.68
N THR A 123 49.48 21.37 -12.96
CA THR A 123 50.76 21.52 -12.22
C THR A 123 51.90 21.84 -13.17
N ALA A 124 51.98 21.19 -14.31
CA ALA A 124 53.01 21.49 -15.32
C ALA A 124 52.85 22.88 -15.95
N ALA A 125 51.61 23.26 -16.31
CA ALA A 125 51.32 24.59 -16.87
C ALA A 125 51.60 25.70 -15.85
N SER A 126 51.24 25.55 -14.58
CA SER A 126 51.49 26.52 -13.52
C SER A 126 53.01 26.73 -13.23
N ALA A 127 53.78 25.63 -13.27
CA ALA A 127 55.22 25.70 -13.13
C ALA A 127 55.88 26.47 -14.30
N SER A 128 55.42 26.25 -15.54
CA SER A 128 55.84 27.00 -16.72
C SER A 128 55.47 28.49 -16.63
N ALA A 129 54.26 28.79 -16.19
CA ALA A 129 53.79 30.15 -15.98
C ALA A 129 54.65 30.88 -14.95
N THR A 130 54.94 30.23 -13.81
CA THR A 130 55.83 30.84 -12.78
C THR A 130 57.21 31.15 -13.31
N LYS A 131 57.80 30.25 -14.13
CA LYS A 131 59.10 30.49 -14.77
C LYS A 131 59.03 31.68 -15.72
N LEU A 132 58.09 31.71 -16.67
CA LEU A 132 58.00 32.78 -17.69
C LEU A 132 57.64 34.13 -17.08
N GLU A 133 56.89 34.17 -16.01
CA GLU A 133 56.62 35.39 -15.26
C GLU A 133 57.89 35.93 -14.56
N ALA A 134 58.70 35.03 -13.97
CA ALA A 134 59.98 35.41 -13.38
C ALA A 134 60.96 35.95 -14.47
N ASP A 135 60.98 35.32 -15.66
CA ASP A 135 61.79 35.77 -16.79
C ASP A 135 61.31 37.15 -17.27
N PHE A 136 60.03 37.38 -17.42
CA PHE A 136 59.45 38.67 -17.77
C PHE A 136 59.83 39.78 -16.76
N ARG A 137 59.69 39.48 -15.46
CA ARG A 137 60.14 40.47 -14.38
C ARG A 137 61.61 40.80 -14.50
N ARG A 138 62.47 39.83 -14.83
CA ARG A 138 63.87 39.99 -15.01
C ARG A 138 64.17 40.88 -16.25
N SER A 139 63.56 40.55 -17.39
CA SER A 139 63.63 41.29 -18.63
C SER A 139 63.18 42.76 -18.44
N ARG A 140 62.11 43.01 -17.71
CA ARG A 140 61.60 44.34 -17.38
C ARG A 140 62.61 45.18 -16.57
N ASN A 141 63.36 44.57 -15.63
CA ASN A 141 64.34 45.18 -14.86
C ASN A 141 65.62 45.56 -15.71
N LEU A 142 65.99 44.61 -16.62
CA LEU A 142 67.13 44.85 -17.53
C LEU A 142 66.83 45.93 -18.57
N GLN A 143 65.61 45.99 -19.07
CA GLN A 143 65.20 47.05 -20.01
C GLN A 143 65.17 48.41 -19.34
N ARG A 144 64.84 48.55 -18.05
CA ARG A 144 64.95 49.80 -17.30
C ARG A 144 66.37 50.31 -17.16
N GLN A 145 67.38 49.45 -17.35
CA GLN A 145 68.79 49.74 -17.35
C GLN A 145 69.37 49.82 -18.77
N ASP A 146 68.48 49.84 -19.80
CA ASP A 146 68.86 49.92 -21.22
C ASP A 146 69.77 48.76 -21.69
N VAL A 147 69.70 47.59 -21.00
CA VAL A 147 70.54 46.40 -21.33
C VAL A 147 69.93 45.55 -22.42
N ILE A 148 68.58 45.52 -22.54
CA ILE A 148 67.85 44.73 -23.55
C ILE A 148 66.99 45.65 -24.42
N SER A 149 66.64 45.14 -25.65
CA SER A 149 65.77 45.84 -26.58
C SER A 149 64.28 45.80 -26.14
N LYS A 150 63.46 46.72 -26.63
CA LYS A 150 62.02 46.74 -26.40
C LYS A 150 61.34 45.51 -26.97
N ALA A 151 61.81 45.02 -28.14
CA ALA A 151 61.30 43.82 -28.77
C ALA A 151 61.48 42.54 -27.91
N GLU A 152 62.62 42.44 -27.19
CA GLU A 152 62.86 41.35 -26.23
C GLU A 152 61.96 41.44 -25.01
N LEU A 153 61.67 42.62 -24.49
CA LEU A 153 60.68 42.78 -23.45
C LEU A 153 59.28 42.43 -23.89
N ASP A 154 58.87 42.89 -25.07
CA ASP A 154 57.55 42.57 -25.62
C ASP A 154 57.36 41.03 -25.87
N ALA A 155 58.43 40.37 -26.31
CA ALA A 155 58.45 38.91 -26.47
C ALA A 155 58.29 38.18 -25.10
N ALA A 156 59.04 38.65 -24.06
CA ALA A 156 58.94 38.07 -22.74
C ALA A 156 57.53 38.29 -22.11
N GLN A 157 56.93 39.45 -22.33
CA GLN A 157 55.55 39.75 -21.91
C GLN A 157 54.54 38.86 -22.60
N ALA A 158 54.64 38.71 -23.94
CA ALA A 158 53.75 37.83 -24.69
C ALA A 158 53.85 36.37 -24.22
N GLY A 159 55.08 35.88 -23.96
CA GLY A 159 55.31 34.56 -23.41
C GLY A 159 54.68 34.36 -22.02
N ALA A 160 54.81 35.33 -21.10
CA ALA A 160 54.19 35.29 -19.81
C ALA A 160 52.64 35.28 -19.90
N THR A 161 52.08 36.13 -20.76
CA THR A 161 50.61 36.17 -20.99
C THR A 161 50.10 34.88 -21.58
N ALA A 162 50.77 34.29 -22.56
CA ALA A 162 50.40 33.01 -23.16
C ALA A 162 50.44 31.87 -22.13
N SER A 163 51.41 31.88 -21.21
CA SER A 163 51.50 30.81 -20.18
C SER A 163 50.37 30.88 -19.13
N VAL A 164 49.92 32.11 -18.79
CA VAL A 164 48.73 32.28 -17.94
C VAL A 164 47.47 31.73 -18.62
N ALA A 165 47.28 32.04 -19.93
CA ALA A 165 46.16 31.51 -20.69
C ALA A 165 46.23 29.98 -20.80
N GLN A 166 47.42 29.39 -20.97
CA GLN A 166 47.60 27.92 -20.99
C GLN A 166 47.26 27.29 -19.64
N THR A 167 47.57 27.95 -18.51
CA THR A 167 47.19 27.45 -17.18
C THR A 167 45.68 27.52 -16.98
N ALA A 168 45.02 28.57 -17.45
CA ALA A 168 43.56 28.66 -17.42
C ALA A 168 42.90 27.53 -18.25
N ALA A 169 43.40 27.31 -19.48
CA ALA A 169 42.89 26.21 -20.33
C ALA A 169 43.09 24.82 -19.70
N ALA A 170 44.21 24.58 -19.01
CA ALA A 170 44.40 23.33 -18.24
C ALA A 170 43.43 23.21 -17.05
N GLY A 171 43.09 24.37 -16.43
CA GLY A 171 42.07 24.44 -15.39
C GLY A 171 40.66 24.03 -15.92
N ASP A 172 40.29 24.58 -17.08
CA ASP A 172 39.00 24.24 -17.72
C ASP A 172 38.93 22.75 -18.10
N GLN A 173 40.05 22.16 -18.57
CA GLN A 173 40.13 20.71 -18.84
C GLN A 173 39.96 19.88 -17.56
N TYR A 174 40.49 20.30 -16.44
CA TYR A 174 40.32 19.64 -15.17
C TYR A 174 38.85 19.68 -14.70
N GLU A 175 38.21 20.85 -14.80
CA GLU A 175 36.77 20.97 -14.47
C GLU A 175 35.90 20.09 -15.38
N ALA A 176 36.24 20.06 -16.68
CA ALA A 176 35.55 19.15 -17.62
C ALA A 176 35.72 17.66 -17.24
N ALA A 177 36.92 17.27 -16.81
CA ALA A 177 37.19 15.91 -16.33
C ALA A 177 36.42 15.61 -15.04
N LEU A 178 36.28 16.54 -14.10
CA LEU A 178 35.46 16.39 -12.90
C LEU A 178 33.98 16.23 -13.23
N ALA A 179 33.47 16.99 -14.21
CA ALA A 179 32.10 16.84 -14.67
C ALA A 179 31.84 15.45 -15.25
N GLN A 180 32.85 14.90 -15.98
CA GLN A 180 32.76 13.53 -16.52
C GLN A 180 32.73 12.47 -15.42
N VAL A 181 33.48 12.64 -14.33
CA VAL A 181 33.40 11.74 -13.15
C VAL A 181 31.99 11.73 -12.58
N LYS A 182 31.37 12.90 -12.38
CA LYS A 182 29.97 12.97 -11.88
C LYS A 182 28.98 12.25 -12.79
N LEU A 183 29.16 12.35 -14.11
CA LEU A 183 28.33 11.63 -15.07
C LEU A 183 28.48 10.13 -14.88
N ARG A 184 29.71 9.60 -14.82
CA ARG A 184 29.97 8.16 -14.63
C ARG A 184 29.53 7.64 -13.27
N GLU A 185 29.58 8.44 -12.23
CA GLU A 185 29.02 8.10 -10.91
C GLU A 185 27.49 7.91 -10.98
N ALA A 186 26.80 8.80 -11.72
CA ALA A 186 25.36 8.65 -11.92
C ALA A 186 25.02 7.39 -12.75
N GLU A 187 25.83 7.07 -13.78
CA GLU A 187 25.65 5.85 -14.60
C GLU A 187 25.87 4.59 -13.75
N LEU A 188 26.91 4.56 -12.92
CA LEU A 188 27.15 3.44 -11.99
C LEU A 188 25.99 3.26 -11.04
N LYS A 189 25.52 4.34 -10.40
CA LYS A 189 24.38 4.31 -9.49
C LYS A 189 23.10 3.77 -10.16
N ASN A 190 22.87 4.14 -11.43
CA ASN A 190 21.74 3.61 -12.20
C ASN A 190 21.90 2.10 -12.46
N ALA A 191 23.09 1.63 -12.81
CA ALA A 191 23.36 0.21 -13.02
C ALA A 191 23.20 -0.60 -11.70
N GLU A 192 23.68 -0.09 -10.58
CA GLU A 192 23.50 -0.68 -9.25
C GLU A 192 22.00 -0.76 -8.86
N LEU A 193 21.23 0.30 -9.13
CA LEU A 193 19.81 0.32 -8.89
C LEU A 193 19.07 -0.73 -9.72
N GLN A 194 19.40 -0.85 -11.01
CA GLN A 194 18.83 -1.90 -11.86
C GLN A 194 19.19 -3.30 -11.39
N LEU A 195 20.42 -3.52 -10.94
CA LEU A 195 20.85 -4.78 -10.34
C LEU A 195 20.08 -5.07 -9.05
N SER A 196 19.84 -4.09 -8.20
CA SER A 196 19.06 -4.27 -6.98
C SER A 196 17.62 -4.71 -7.27
N TRP A 197 17.01 -4.25 -8.35
CA TRP A 197 15.66 -4.61 -8.78
C TRP A 197 15.53 -6.03 -9.32
N THR A 198 16.64 -6.75 -9.54
CA THR A 198 16.60 -8.19 -9.85
C THR A 198 16.15 -9.04 -8.67
N ALA A 199 16.29 -8.55 -7.44
CA ALA A 199 15.70 -9.13 -6.25
C ALA A 199 14.30 -8.52 -6.04
N ILE A 200 13.26 -9.32 -6.24
CA ILE A 200 11.87 -8.91 -6.05
C ILE A 200 11.51 -9.11 -4.60
N THR A 201 11.21 -8.03 -3.88
CA THR A 201 10.94 -8.03 -2.45
C THR A 201 9.49 -7.69 -2.12
N ALA A 202 9.02 -8.10 -0.94
CA ALA A 202 7.71 -7.76 -0.41
C ALA A 202 7.64 -6.28 -0.03
N PRO A 203 6.66 -5.51 -0.56
CA PRO A 203 6.51 -4.09 -0.23
C PRO A 203 5.99 -3.86 1.19
N SER A 204 5.28 -4.83 1.76
CA SER A 204 4.68 -4.78 3.10
C SER A 204 4.70 -6.17 3.73
N ALA A 205 4.49 -6.25 5.03
CA ALA A 205 4.20 -7.52 5.70
C ALA A 205 2.79 -7.99 5.34
N GLY A 206 2.64 -9.29 5.03
CA GLY A 206 1.35 -9.82 4.62
C GLY A 206 1.38 -11.30 4.27
N ARG A 207 0.31 -11.77 3.65
CA ARG A 207 0.17 -13.14 3.18
C ARG A 207 0.10 -13.16 1.65
N ILE A 208 0.87 -14.04 1.03
CA ILE A 208 0.79 -14.29 -0.41
C ILE A 208 -0.61 -14.85 -0.74
N SER A 209 -1.38 -14.12 -1.53
CA SER A 209 -2.71 -14.57 -1.96
C SER A 209 -2.61 -15.44 -3.21
N LYS A 210 -1.86 -14.97 -4.21
CA LYS A 210 -1.70 -15.69 -5.47
C LYS A 210 -0.32 -15.45 -6.06
N LYS A 211 0.33 -16.54 -6.45
CA LYS A 211 1.63 -16.56 -7.13
C LYS A 211 1.41 -16.90 -8.61
N ASN A 212 1.69 -15.93 -9.50
CA ASN A 212 1.56 -16.08 -10.96
C ASN A 212 2.94 -16.18 -11.64
N VAL A 213 3.98 -16.53 -10.91
CA VAL A 213 5.36 -16.60 -11.42
C VAL A 213 5.98 -17.97 -11.14
N GLN A 214 6.73 -18.49 -12.11
CA GLN A 214 7.42 -19.76 -12.02
C GLN A 214 8.93 -19.58 -12.34
N PRO A 215 9.81 -20.40 -11.75
CA PRO A 215 11.21 -20.45 -12.16
C PRO A 215 11.33 -20.74 -13.67
N GLY A 216 12.24 -20.06 -14.34
CA GLY A 216 12.44 -20.18 -15.79
C GLY A 216 11.56 -19.28 -16.65
N GLN A 217 10.53 -18.68 -16.10
CA GLN A 217 9.65 -17.75 -16.81
C GLN A 217 10.37 -16.43 -17.11
N TYR A 218 10.14 -15.85 -18.29
CA TYR A 218 10.56 -14.50 -18.61
C TYR A 218 9.47 -13.51 -18.16
N VAL A 219 9.88 -12.47 -17.44
CA VAL A 219 8.98 -11.44 -16.88
C VAL A 219 9.37 -10.05 -17.38
N ALA A 220 8.39 -9.16 -17.47
CA ALA A 220 8.57 -7.79 -17.92
C ALA A 220 7.91 -6.79 -16.95
N PRO A 221 8.36 -5.53 -16.88
CA PRO A 221 7.72 -4.49 -16.10
C PRO A 221 6.22 -4.37 -16.41
N GLY A 222 5.41 -4.20 -15.35
CA GLY A 222 3.94 -4.14 -15.45
C GLY A 222 3.22 -5.48 -15.33
N GLN A 223 3.91 -6.62 -15.36
CA GLN A 223 3.32 -7.93 -15.18
C GLN A 223 3.11 -8.22 -13.68
N LEU A 224 1.88 -8.58 -13.27
CA LEU A 224 1.60 -9.01 -11.91
C LEU A 224 2.21 -10.39 -11.64
N LEU A 225 3.19 -10.47 -10.76
CA LEU A 225 3.85 -11.72 -10.38
C LEU A 225 3.22 -12.34 -9.14
N ILE A 226 2.97 -11.54 -8.12
CA ILE A 226 2.48 -11.99 -6.83
C ILE A 226 1.48 -10.95 -6.31
N ALA A 227 0.35 -11.41 -5.78
CA ALA A 227 -0.58 -10.58 -5.03
C ALA A 227 -0.36 -10.83 -3.53
N LEU A 228 0.00 -9.79 -2.79
CA LEU A 228 0.21 -9.81 -1.36
C LEU A 228 -0.97 -9.11 -0.68
N VAL A 229 -1.62 -9.76 0.27
CA VAL A 229 -2.65 -9.15 1.13
C VAL A 229 -2.00 -8.73 2.44
N GLY A 230 -2.11 -7.45 2.77
CA GLY A 230 -1.61 -6.90 4.03
C GLY A 230 -2.22 -7.59 5.25
N SER A 231 -1.41 -7.85 6.26
CA SER A 231 -1.87 -8.52 7.50
C SER A 231 -2.35 -7.56 8.58
N SER A 232 -2.15 -6.26 8.41
CA SER A 232 -2.43 -5.24 9.43
C SER A 232 -3.67 -4.40 9.17
N ASP A 233 -4.13 -4.32 7.92
CA ASP A 233 -5.09 -3.31 7.50
C ASP A 233 -6.32 -3.98 6.87
N LEU A 234 -7.01 -4.82 7.67
CA LEU A 234 -8.31 -5.36 7.29
C LEU A 234 -9.42 -4.43 7.81
N TRP A 235 -10.40 -4.19 6.98
CA TRP A 235 -11.63 -3.49 7.33
C TRP A 235 -12.83 -4.22 6.76
N VAL A 236 -14.02 -3.80 7.15
CA VAL A 236 -15.27 -4.33 6.60
C VAL A 236 -15.92 -3.26 5.72
N VAL A 237 -16.30 -3.66 4.52
CA VAL A 237 -17.20 -2.87 3.66
C VAL A 237 -18.59 -3.46 3.76
N ALA A 238 -19.47 -2.72 4.42
CA ALA A 238 -20.85 -3.10 4.68
C ALA A 238 -21.80 -2.23 3.84
N ASN A 239 -22.63 -2.88 3.02
CA ASN A 239 -23.54 -2.22 2.10
C ASN A 239 -24.92 -2.08 2.76
N PHE A 240 -25.21 -0.90 3.33
CA PHE A 240 -26.51 -0.58 3.93
C PHE A 240 -27.49 -0.02 2.90
N LYS A 241 -28.79 -0.25 3.12
CA LYS A 241 -29.83 0.39 2.31
C LYS A 241 -29.83 1.89 2.56
N GLU A 242 -30.09 2.68 1.52
CA GLU A 242 -30.20 4.15 1.60
C GLU A 242 -31.12 4.61 2.76
N THR A 243 -32.22 3.89 2.99
CA THR A 243 -33.19 4.16 4.06
C THR A 243 -32.65 3.93 5.47
N GLN A 244 -31.52 3.24 5.62
CA GLN A 244 -30.90 2.92 6.90
C GLN A 244 -29.84 3.95 7.32
N LEU A 245 -29.40 4.83 6.41
CA LEU A 245 -28.29 5.75 6.64
C LEU A 245 -28.67 7.00 7.44
N GLU A 246 -29.96 7.33 7.56
CA GLU A 246 -30.41 8.59 8.20
C GLU A 246 -29.80 8.80 9.59
N ARG A 247 -29.67 7.72 10.35
CA ARG A 247 -29.14 7.74 11.74
C ARG A 247 -27.68 7.29 11.87
N MET A 248 -27.05 6.89 10.76
CA MET A 248 -25.64 6.48 10.78
C MET A 248 -24.70 7.67 10.79
N ARG A 249 -23.69 7.60 11.64
CA ARG A 249 -22.63 8.63 11.74
C ARG A 249 -21.27 7.94 11.92
N PRO A 250 -20.18 8.54 11.42
CA PRO A 250 -18.83 8.10 11.76
C PRO A 250 -18.61 8.07 13.27
N GLY A 251 -17.86 7.07 13.75
CA GLY A 251 -17.57 6.83 15.16
C GLY A 251 -18.57 5.93 15.89
N GLN A 252 -19.71 5.58 15.29
CA GLN A 252 -20.67 4.66 15.92
C GLN A 252 -20.09 3.25 16.07
N PRO A 253 -20.31 2.59 17.22
CA PRO A 253 -19.82 1.24 17.47
C PRO A 253 -20.58 0.21 16.62
N VAL A 254 -19.82 -0.80 16.15
CA VAL A 254 -20.32 -1.88 15.29
C VAL A 254 -19.93 -3.22 15.87
N SER A 255 -20.90 -4.16 15.95
CA SER A 255 -20.62 -5.58 16.15
C SER A 255 -20.47 -6.27 14.80
N ILE A 256 -19.36 -6.98 14.61
CA ILE A 256 -19.00 -7.69 13.38
C ILE A 256 -19.00 -9.18 13.68
N ARG A 257 -19.85 -9.94 13.01
CA ARG A 257 -19.87 -11.39 13.07
C ARG A 257 -19.38 -11.95 11.74
N VAL A 258 -18.35 -12.77 11.78
CA VAL A 258 -17.74 -13.37 10.59
C VAL A 258 -18.30 -14.78 10.40
N ASP A 259 -18.83 -15.08 9.21
CA ASP A 259 -19.49 -16.38 8.93
C ASP A 259 -18.54 -17.57 9.10
N ALA A 260 -17.25 -17.37 8.80
CA ALA A 260 -16.23 -18.41 8.96
C ALA A 260 -15.89 -18.74 10.44
N PHE A 261 -16.31 -17.89 11.40
CA PHE A 261 -16.01 -18.05 12.82
C PHE A 261 -17.28 -17.88 13.68
N PRO A 262 -18.22 -18.82 13.60
CA PRO A 262 -19.49 -18.74 14.32
C PRO A 262 -19.25 -18.64 15.83
N GLY A 263 -19.94 -17.71 16.49
CA GLY A 263 -19.83 -17.48 17.94
C GLY A 263 -18.71 -16.53 18.36
N LYS A 264 -17.93 -15.97 17.41
CA LYS A 264 -17.00 -14.87 17.70
C LYS A 264 -17.56 -13.54 17.20
N GLU A 265 -17.58 -12.56 18.08
CA GLU A 265 -17.92 -11.17 17.73
C GLU A 265 -16.66 -10.30 17.81
N PHE A 266 -16.51 -9.43 16.82
CA PHE A 266 -15.41 -8.48 16.74
C PHE A 266 -16.00 -7.07 16.88
N GLY A 267 -15.41 -6.26 17.74
CA GLY A 267 -15.76 -4.86 17.87
C GLY A 267 -15.12 -4.03 16.78
N GLY A 268 -15.86 -3.05 16.29
CA GLY A 268 -15.40 -2.06 15.33
C GLY A 268 -16.22 -0.78 15.42
N HIS A 269 -15.88 0.18 14.60
CA HIS A 269 -16.62 1.43 14.48
C HIS A 269 -16.73 1.87 13.03
N VAL A 270 -17.75 2.66 12.75
CA VAL A 270 -17.94 3.29 11.43
C VAL A 270 -16.83 4.31 11.22
N GLU A 271 -15.96 4.07 10.23
CA GLU A 271 -14.93 5.04 9.85
C GLU A 271 -15.51 6.11 8.91
N SER A 272 -16.21 5.66 7.87
CA SER A 272 -16.75 6.56 6.85
C SER A 272 -17.94 5.94 6.11
N ILE A 273 -18.78 6.82 5.57
CA ILE A 273 -19.90 6.47 4.72
C ILE A 273 -19.57 6.98 3.31
N SER A 274 -19.70 6.11 2.30
CA SER A 274 -19.41 6.49 0.91
C SER A 274 -20.31 7.65 0.44
N ALA A 275 -19.73 8.56 -0.32
CA ALA A 275 -20.46 9.68 -0.92
C ALA A 275 -21.35 9.27 -2.11
N GLY A 276 -21.31 7.99 -2.52
CA GLY A 276 -22.10 7.48 -3.64
C GLY A 276 -22.54 6.03 -3.45
N THR A 277 -23.58 5.65 -4.17
CA THR A 277 -24.09 4.28 -4.16
C THR A 277 -23.16 3.34 -4.93
N GLY A 278 -23.10 2.08 -4.55
CA GLY A 278 -22.28 1.07 -5.24
C GLY A 278 -22.56 0.98 -6.74
N ALA A 279 -23.80 1.19 -7.17
CA ALA A 279 -24.20 1.17 -8.58
C ALA A 279 -23.54 2.28 -9.43
N LYS A 280 -23.13 3.42 -8.83
CA LYS A 280 -22.45 4.50 -9.56
C LYS A 280 -20.99 4.23 -9.86
N PHE A 281 -20.36 3.33 -9.10
CA PHE A 281 -18.93 3.00 -9.23
C PHE A 281 -18.68 1.67 -9.97
N THR A 282 -19.74 1.00 -10.47
CA THR A 282 -19.59 -0.19 -11.29
C THR A 282 -19.15 0.18 -12.72
N LEU A 283 -18.28 -0.67 -13.31
CA LEU A 283 -17.80 -0.50 -14.70
C LEU A 283 -18.97 -0.46 -15.73
N LEU A 284 -20.08 -1.12 -15.43
CA LEU A 284 -21.29 -1.15 -16.23
C LEU A 284 -22.45 -0.74 -15.32
N PRO A 285 -22.77 0.56 -15.22
CA PRO A 285 -23.94 1.01 -14.49
C PRO A 285 -25.19 0.37 -15.10
N PRO A 286 -26.18 -0.07 -14.28
CA PRO A 286 -27.44 -0.54 -14.82
C PRO A 286 -28.13 0.57 -15.60
N ASP A 287 -28.17 0.42 -16.94
CA ASP A 287 -28.86 1.34 -17.83
C ASP A 287 -30.29 0.84 -18.07
N ASN A 288 -31.28 1.69 -17.79
CA ASN A 288 -32.69 1.40 -18.10
C ASN A 288 -32.96 1.77 -19.56
N ALA A 289 -32.44 1.01 -20.51
CA ALA A 289 -32.61 1.22 -21.94
C ALA A 289 -34.06 1.23 -22.43
N SER A 290 -35.02 0.79 -21.58
CA SER A 290 -36.45 0.75 -21.89
C SER A 290 -37.22 2.00 -21.53
N GLY A 291 -36.58 3.04 -21.00
CA GLY A 291 -37.23 4.33 -20.67
C GLY A 291 -38.17 4.31 -19.45
N ASN A 292 -38.33 3.17 -18.77
CA ASN A 292 -39.16 3.06 -17.58
C ASN A 292 -38.29 3.09 -16.32
N PHE A 293 -38.35 4.19 -15.57
CA PHE A 293 -37.59 4.34 -14.32
C PHE A 293 -38.29 3.59 -13.20
N VAL A 294 -37.70 2.49 -12.75
CA VAL A 294 -38.13 1.77 -11.55
C VAL A 294 -37.26 2.20 -10.36
N LYS A 295 -37.91 2.78 -9.35
CA LYS A 295 -37.21 3.14 -8.09
C LYS A 295 -36.82 1.85 -7.33
N VAL A 296 -35.54 1.48 -7.42
CA VAL A 296 -34.97 0.39 -6.62
C VAL A 296 -34.17 0.96 -5.45
N THR A 297 -34.29 0.34 -4.27
CA THR A 297 -33.53 0.74 -3.09
C THR A 297 -32.04 0.59 -3.36
N GLN A 298 -31.31 1.69 -3.31
CA GLN A 298 -29.87 1.70 -3.51
C GLN A 298 -29.15 1.26 -2.24
N ARG A 299 -27.94 0.67 -2.39
CA ARG A 299 -27.06 0.35 -1.28
C ARG A 299 -25.86 1.29 -1.30
N VAL A 300 -25.46 1.75 -0.12
CA VAL A 300 -24.32 2.65 0.08
C VAL A 300 -23.28 1.92 0.90
N PRO A 301 -22.03 1.86 0.42
CA PRO A 301 -20.92 1.24 1.16
C PRO A 301 -20.58 2.08 2.39
N VAL A 302 -20.43 1.40 3.53
CA VAL A 302 -19.97 1.96 4.79
C VAL A 302 -18.69 1.22 5.17
N LYS A 303 -17.61 1.97 5.38
CA LYS A 303 -16.34 1.42 5.84
C LYS A 303 -16.33 1.34 7.35
N ILE A 304 -16.04 0.15 7.87
CA ILE A 304 -16.00 -0.17 9.30
C ILE A 304 -14.60 -0.70 9.60
N VAL A 305 -13.95 -0.15 10.61
CA VAL A 305 -12.62 -0.55 11.04
C VAL A 305 -12.71 -1.31 12.35
N PHE A 306 -11.89 -2.35 12.49
CA PHE A 306 -11.80 -3.11 13.73
C PHE A 306 -11.14 -2.29 14.83
N ASP A 307 -11.70 -2.28 16.03
CA ASP A 307 -11.13 -1.57 17.19
C ASP A 307 -9.81 -2.18 17.68
N ARG A 308 -9.64 -3.48 17.44
CA ARG A 308 -8.43 -4.23 17.78
C ARG A 308 -8.10 -5.17 16.63
N LYS A 309 -6.81 -5.44 16.45
CA LYS A 309 -6.38 -6.42 15.47
C LYS A 309 -7.03 -7.78 15.79
N PRO A 310 -7.80 -8.36 14.83
CA PRO A 310 -8.45 -9.65 15.05
C PRO A 310 -7.42 -10.75 15.33
N GLU A 311 -7.63 -11.52 16.40
CA GLU A 311 -6.79 -12.68 16.72
C GLU A 311 -7.05 -13.86 15.78
N ALA A 312 -8.24 -13.92 15.17
CA ALA A 312 -8.59 -14.94 14.19
C ALA A 312 -7.90 -14.66 12.84
N PRO A 313 -7.55 -15.70 12.07
CA PRO A 313 -6.94 -15.56 10.75
C PRO A 313 -7.99 -15.10 9.72
N LEU A 314 -8.41 -13.84 9.80
CA LEU A 314 -9.34 -13.27 8.84
C LEU A 314 -8.66 -13.09 7.48
N ALA A 315 -9.44 -13.23 6.41
CA ALA A 315 -8.99 -13.05 5.04
C ALA A 315 -9.91 -12.07 4.30
N ALA A 316 -9.34 -11.26 3.41
CA ALA A 316 -10.12 -10.44 2.50
C ALA A 316 -11.04 -11.33 1.65
N GLY A 317 -12.29 -10.89 1.45
CA GLY A 317 -13.34 -11.63 0.76
C GLY A 317 -14.21 -12.49 1.67
N MET A 318 -13.94 -12.61 2.99
CA MET A 318 -14.84 -13.29 3.91
C MET A 318 -16.12 -12.49 4.12
N ASN A 319 -17.27 -13.19 4.12
CA ASN A 319 -18.55 -12.57 4.42
C ASN A 319 -18.71 -12.33 5.91
N VAL A 320 -19.38 -11.24 6.23
CA VAL A 320 -19.66 -10.84 7.60
C VAL A 320 -21.05 -10.25 7.73
N ILE A 321 -21.57 -10.30 8.93
CA ILE A 321 -22.77 -9.57 9.33
C ILE A 321 -22.32 -8.38 10.16
N ALA A 322 -22.68 -7.18 9.74
CA ALA A 322 -22.36 -5.95 10.45
C ALA A 322 -23.61 -5.33 11.09
N GLU A 323 -23.57 -5.11 12.40
CA GLU A 323 -24.64 -4.53 13.19
C GLU A 323 -24.16 -3.21 13.82
N VAL A 324 -24.68 -2.10 13.32
CA VAL A 324 -24.33 -0.74 13.77
C VAL A 324 -25.28 -0.29 14.87
N ASN A 325 -24.78 0.20 15.99
CA ASN A 325 -25.57 0.84 17.02
C ASN A 325 -25.77 2.31 16.65
N VAL A 326 -27.03 2.69 16.32
CA VAL A 326 -27.43 4.02 15.83
C VAL A 326 -28.10 4.89 16.89
N LYS A 327 -27.81 4.60 18.19
CA LYS A 327 -28.29 5.43 19.31
C LYS A 327 -27.66 6.80 19.31
#